data_7eaf92cc2c05a01d60c848724367e6d6
#
_entry.id   7eaf92cc2c05a01d60c848724367e6d6
#
_cell.length_a   1.000
_cell.length_b   1.000
_cell.length_c   1.000
_cell.angle_alpha   90.00
_cell.angle_beta   90.00
_cell.angle_gamma   90.00
#
_symmetry.space_group_name_H-M   'P 1'
#
loop_
_entity.id
_entity.type
_entity.pdbx_description
1 polymer ?
#
loop_
_entity_poly.entity_id
_entity_poly.type
_entity_poly.pdbx_seq_one_letter_code
_entity_poly.pdbx_strand_id
1 'polypeptide(L)'
;MKKIVFTLLMAFLSYGSSYGGDAKEIMQKVLDRENGNSQYSVQTVSTCRYEVKKKTIACAETPRTKVVETIRKDYGPKGKDIKSVSLILEPSSERGIGFLQYDYEDQEKESDQWMYLSALGKVKRVVSGRSDEPKTGTLFGSEISYEDVEVKHIDDFIYTLLIEEKYDGRECWVIESIPTPKHARKSNYSKTVQWIDKERLVVYRAIMYDRHGKPAKQMTQSDYILKDGVWIAKKMNINNVQSRRISTLKLDDVAINIAVDDSLFTERTLTDDSFREGNMRDIRVAKK
;
A
#
# COMPACT_ATOMS: atom_id res chain seq x y z
N MET A 1 -53.12 -55.69 -2.30
CA MET A 1 -52.76 -54.36 -1.90
C MET A 1 -51.27 -54.15 -2.11
N LYS A 2 -50.87 -53.52 -3.25
CA LYS A 2 -49.46 -53.27 -3.62
C LYS A 2 -49.09 -51.88 -3.13
N LYS A 3 -48.08 -51.76 -2.24
CA LYS A 3 -47.48 -50.50 -1.80
C LYS A 3 -46.46 -50.04 -2.83
N ILE A 4 -46.70 -48.92 -3.48
CA ILE A 4 -45.77 -48.23 -4.35
C ILE A 4 -44.89 -47.33 -3.47
N VAL A 5 -43.58 -47.63 -3.39
CA VAL A 5 -42.59 -46.80 -2.75
C VAL A 5 -42.08 -45.81 -3.79
N PHE A 6 -42.35 -44.51 -3.59
CA PHE A 6 -41.85 -43.43 -4.42
C PHE A 6 -40.49 -43.02 -3.87
N THR A 7 -39.42 -43.40 -4.53
CA THR A 7 -38.05 -42.97 -4.20
C THR A 7 -37.83 -41.59 -4.84
N LEU A 8 -37.83 -40.57 -3.99
CA LEU A 8 -37.50 -39.18 -4.41
C LEU A 8 -35.97 -39.04 -4.57
N LEU A 9 -35.50 -39.05 -5.81
CA LEU A 9 -34.08 -38.80 -6.14
C LEU A 9 -33.84 -37.29 -6.05
N MET A 10 -33.26 -36.83 -4.93
CA MET A 10 -32.76 -35.44 -4.82
C MET A 10 -31.46 -35.34 -5.60
N ALA A 11 -31.51 -34.74 -6.77
CA ALA A 11 -30.34 -34.30 -7.49
C ALA A 11 -29.72 -33.07 -6.78
N PHE A 12 -28.63 -33.27 -6.05
CA PHE A 12 -27.77 -32.19 -5.60
C PHE A 12 -27.05 -31.63 -6.83
N LEU A 13 -27.57 -30.54 -7.37
CA LEU A 13 -26.82 -29.65 -8.28
C LEU A 13 -25.76 -28.97 -7.45
N SER A 14 -24.56 -29.50 -7.44
CA SER A 14 -23.37 -28.78 -6.97
C SER A 14 -23.08 -27.64 -7.95
N TYR A 15 -23.55 -26.44 -7.61
CA TYR A 15 -23.05 -25.21 -8.23
C TYR A 15 -21.59 -25.07 -7.77
N GLY A 16 -20.68 -25.60 -8.56
CA GLY A 16 -19.27 -25.25 -8.49
C GLY A 16 -19.10 -23.82 -8.97
N SER A 17 -19.28 -22.86 -8.08
CA SER A 17 -19.01 -21.47 -8.39
C SER A 17 -17.52 -21.28 -8.61
N SER A 18 -17.15 -20.79 -9.77
CA SER A 18 -15.80 -20.35 -10.14
C SER A 18 -15.45 -19.06 -9.40
N TYR A 19 -15.28 -19.13 -8.07
CA TYR A 19 -14.96 -17.95 -7.24
C TYR A 19 -13.59 -17.32 -7.57
N GLY A 20 -12.70 -18.04 -8.27
CA GLY A 20 -11.37 -17.53 -8.60
C GLY A 20 -11.35 -16.50 -9.74
N GLY A 21 -12.18 -16.67 -10.76
CA GLY A 21 -12.30 -15.70 -11.88
C GLY A 21 -12.86 -14.37 -11.40
N ASP A 22 -13.93 -14.42 -10.62
CA ASP A 22 -14.57 -13.23 -10.06
C ASP A 22 -13.62 -12.44 -9.14
N ALA A 23 -12.82 -13.12 -8.33
CA ALA A 23 -11.88 -12.47 -7.40
C ALA A 23 -10.77 -11.72 -8.16
N LYS A 24 -10.23 -12.29 -9.25
CA LYS A 24 -9.22 -11.63 -10.09
C LYS A 24 -9.81 -10.39 -10.79
N GLU A 25 -11.04 -10.48 -11.30
CA GLU A 25 -11.72 -9.32 -11.90
C GLU A 25 -11.96 -8.20 -10.89
N ILE A 26 -12.37 -8.54 -9.66
CA ILE A 26 -12.54 -7.54 -8.59
C ILE A 26 -11.20 -6.86 -8.30
N MET A 27 -10.13 -7.63 -8.14
CA MET A 27 -8.80 -7.07 -7.89
C MET A 27 -8.30 -6.23 -9.07
N GLN A 28 -8.60 -6.61 -10.32
CA GLN A 28 -8.28 -5.80 -11.49
C GLN A 28 -8.98 -4.43 -11.40
N LYS A 29 -10.28 -4.39 -11.07
CA LYS A 29 -11.02 -3.13 -10.86
C LYS A 29 -10.43 -2.27 -9.74
N VAL A 30 -9.94 -2.90 -8.65
CA VAL A 30 -9.25 -2.20 -7.56
C VAL A 30 -7.95 -1.56 -8.03
N LEU A 31 -7.17 -2.27 -8.86
CA LEU A 31 -5.91 -1.75 -9.42
C LEU A 31 -6.14 -0.67 -10.49
N ASP A 32 -7.22 -0.79 -11.25
CA ASP A 32 -7.56 0.15 -12.34
C ASP A 32 -8.42 1.34 -11.87
N ARG A 33 -8.77 1.41 -10.57
CA ARG A 33 -9.57 2.51 -10.04
C ARG A 33 -8.88 3.85 -10.26
N GLU A 34 -9.68 4.90 -10.43
CA GLU A 34 -9.16 6.26 -10.52
C GLU A 34 -8.36 6.64 -9.27
N ASN A 35 -7.13 7.09 -9.47
CA ASN A 35 -6.21 7.51 -8.40
C ASN A 35 -5.47 8.82 -8.73
N GLY A 36 -5.85 9.50 -9.85
CA GLY A 36 -5.23 10.70 -10.39
C GLY A 36 -3.91 10.41 -11.12
N ASN A 37 -3.57 11.28 -12.08
CA ASN A 37 -2.33 11.15 -12.87
C ASN A 37 -1.10 11.69 -12.13
N SER A 38 -1.32 12.51 -11.12
CA SER A 38 -0.28 13.05 -10.24
C SER A 38 -0.87 13.41 -8.89
N GLN A 39 -0.04 13.37 -7.88
CA GLN A 39 -0.45 13.69 -6.50
C GLN A 39 0.70 14.36 -5.76
N TYR A 40 0.33 15.36 -4.97
CA TYR A 40 1.12 15.91 -3.88
C TYR A 40 0.43 15.58 -2.56
N SER A 41 1.18 15.20 -1.55
CA SER A 41 0.63 15.00 -0.21
C SER A 41 1.61 15.36 0.89
N VAL A 42 1.08 15.77 2.04
CA VAL A 42 1.81 15.89 3.29
C VAL A 42 1.16 14.97 4.30
N GLN A 43 1.95 14.19 4.99
CA GLN A 43 1.48 13.19 5.96
C GLN A 43 2.27 13.27 7.25
N THR A 44 1.57 13.16 8.36
CA THR A 44 2.19 12.92 9.67
C THR A 44 2.25 11.41 9.91
N VAL A 45 3.45 10.89 10.06
CA VAL A 45 3.73 9.46 10.35
C VAL A 45 4.20 9.34 11.79
N SER A 46 3.41 8.66 12.63
CA SER A 46 3.73 8.43 14.05
C SER A 46 3.94 6.95 14.31
N THR A 47 5.07 6.58 14.89
CA THR A 47 5.44 5.18 15.16
C THR A 47 5.77 4.99 16.63
N CYS A 48 5.22 3.95 17.26
CA CYS A 48 5.51 3.59 18.65
C CYS A 48 5.44 2.07 18.86
N ARG A 49 5.99 1.60 19.98
CA ARG A 49 5.58 0.32 20.56
C ARG A 49 4.20 0.48 21.15
N TYR A 50 3.38 -0.56 21.05
CA TYR A 50 2.04 -0.53 21.62
C TYR A 50 1.83 -1.60 22.68
N GLU A 51 0.87 -1.33 23.54
CA GLU A 51 0.29 -2.27 24.48
C GLU A 51 -1.21 -2.36 24.27
N VAL A 52 -1.80 -3.48 24.69
CA VAL A 52 -3.25 -3.66 24.65
C VAL A 52 -3.82 -3.43 26.06
N LYS A 53 -4.55 -2.34 26.24
CA LYS A 53 -5.25 -2.00 27.48
C LYS A 53 -6.75 -2.04 27.25
N LYS A 54 -7.50 -2.84 28.01
CA LYS A 54 -8.97 -2.96 27.91
C LYS A 54 -9.46 -3.16 26.47
N LYS A 55 -8.78 -4.03 25.69
CA LYS A 55 -9.05 -4.32 24.27
C LYS A 55 -8.73 -3.17 23.30
N THR A 56 -8.09 -2.10 23.76
CA THR A 56 -7.68 -0.97 22.93
C THR A 56 -6.17 -0.96 22.78
N ILE A 57 -5.69 -0.71 21.57
CA ILE A 57 -4.27 -0.50 21.28
C ILE A 57 -3.90 0.94 21.68
N ALA A 58 -2.87 1.09 22.50
CA ALA A 58 -2.31 2.38 22.89
C ALA A 58 -0.79 2.34 22.82
N CYS A 59 -0.15 3.47 22.51
CA CYS A 59 1.30 3.59 22.56
C CYS A 59 1.80 3.36 24.00
N ALA A 60 2.81 2.51 24.15
CA ALA A 60 3.51 2.26 25.41
C ALA A 60 4.64 3.25 25.67
N GLU A 61 4.98 4.07 24.69
CA GLU A 61 6.04 5.08 24.70
C GLU A 61 5.60 6.30 23.91
N THR A 62 6.32 7.42 24.04
CA THR A 62 6.10 8.61 23.20
C THR A 62 6.34 8.25 21.73
N PRO A 63 5.36 8.47 20.84
CA PRO A 63 5.51 8.18 19.43
C PRO A 63 6.66 9.00 18.80
N ARG A 64 7.42 8.36 17.93
CA ARG A 64 8.32 9.07 17.02
C ARG A 64 7.50 9.56 15.85
N THR A 65 7.44 10.88 15.69
CA THR A 65 6.61 11.52 14.68
C THR A 65 7.48 12.18 13.62
N LYS A 66 7.08 12.00 12.35
CA LYS A 66 7.71 12.60 11.18
C LYS A 66 6.65 13.25 10.32
N VAL A 67 6.97 14.39 9.72
CA VAL A 67 6.18 14.98 8.65
C VAL A 67 6.87 14.62 7.34
N VAL A 68 6.14 13.98 6.44
CA VAL A 68 6.62 13.48 5.15
C VAL A 68 5.85 14.16 4.04
N GLU A 69 6.58 14.75 3.10
CA GLU A 69 6.06 15.31 1.86
C GLU A 69 6.30 14.29 0.72
N THR A 70 5.29 14.04 -0.09
CA THR A 70 5.39 13.09 -1.20
C THR A 70 4.80 13.71 -2.46
N ILE A 71 5.51 13.58 -3.57
CA ILE A 71 4.99 13.78 -4.92
C ILE A 71 5.02 12.45 -5.68
N ARG A 72 4.01 12.26 -6.50
CA ARG A 72 3.85 11.08 -7.36
C ARG A 72 3.32 11.52 -8.72
N LYS A 73 3.76 10.85 -9.80
CA LYS A 73 3.26 11.08 -11.17
C LYS A 73 3.27 9.77 -11.96
N ASP A 74 2.24 9.60 -12.77
CA ASP A 74 2.07 8.47 -13.66
C ASP A 74 2.72 8.74 -15.01
N TYR A 75 3.27 7.69 -15.62
CA TYR A 75 3.99 7.71 -16.87
C TYR A 75 3.60 6.55 -17.78
N GLY A 76 4.14 6.57 -18.99
CA GLY A 76 3.91 5.54 -19.99
C GLY A 76 2.58 5.70 -20.72
N PRO A 77 2.37 4.93 -21.81
CA PRO A 77 1.20 5.06 -22.69
C PRO A 77 -0.13 4.79 -22.00
N LYS A 78 -0.12 4.00 -20.93
CA LYS A 78 -1.30 3.63 -20.14
C LYS A 78 -1.34 4.31 -18.77
N GLY A 79 -0.34 5.17 -18.45
CA GLY A 79 -0.24 5.81 -17.15
C GLY A 79 0.02 4.84 -15.99
N LYS A 80 0.64 3.68 -16.27
CA LYS A 80 0.85 2.62 -15.24
C LYS A 80 2.29 2.53 -14.74
N ASP A 81 3.25 3.20 -15.41
CA ASP A 81 4.55 3.46 -14.79
C ASP A 81 4.38 4.59 -13.78
N ILE A 82 4.94 4.46 -12.61
CA ILE A 82 4.80 5.46 -11.56
C ILE A 82 6.17 5.88 -11.05
N LYS A 83 6.36 7.19 -10.90
CA LYS A 83 7.51 7.71 -10.16
C LYS A 83 7.04 8.48 -8.94
N SER A 84 7.73 8.29 -7.83
CA SER A 84 7.45 9.02 -6.61
C SER A 84 8.71 9.43 -5.89
N VAL A 85 8.66 10.56 -5.19
CA VAL A 85 9.69 10.98 -4.25
C VAL A 85 9.02 11.40 -2.95
N SER A 86 9.56 10.91 -1.83
CA SER A 86 9.11 11.23 -0.49
C SER A 86 10.27 11.80 0.31
N LEU A 87 10.02 12.84 1.10
CA LEU A 87 11.03 13.59 1.83
C LEU A 87 10.56 13.85 3.27
N ILE A 88 11.43 13.65 4.24
CA ILE A 88 11.16 14.04 5.62
C ILE A 88 11.34 15.56 5.75
N LEU A 89 10.29 16.25 6.18
CA LEU A 89 10.30 17.67 6.50
C LEU A 89 10.61 17.92 7.98
N GLU A 90 10.11 17.05 8.85
CA GLU A 90 10.27 17.10 10.31
C GLU A 90 10.51 15.69 10.88
N PRO A 91 11.30 15.57 11.94
CA PRO A 91 12.03 16.60 12.68
C PRO A 91 13.23 17.16 11.90
N SER A 92 13.74 18.31 12.31
CA SER A 92 14.89 18.98 11.67
C SER A 92 16.14 18.11 11.62
N SER A 93 16.35 17.24 12.61
CA SER A 93 17.46 16.28 12.66
C SER A 93 17.42 15.19 11.57
N GLU A 94 16.26 14.97 10.97
CA GLU A 94 16.06 13.98 9.90
C GLU A 94 15.62 14.63 8.57
N ARG A 95 15.56 15.97 8.54
CA ARG A 95 15.15 16.72 7.35
C ARG A 95 16.04 16.38 6.16
N GLY A 96 15.40 16.18 4.99
CA GLY A 96 16.07 15.84 3.75
C GLY A 96 16.42 14.36 3.59
N ILE A 97 16.19 13.49 4.60
CA ILE A 97 16.14 12.04 4.34
C ILE A 97 15.04 11.84 3.31
N GLY A 98 15.35 11.14 2.21
CA GLY A 98 14.44 11.02 1.09
C GLY A 98 14.41 9.61 0.51
N PHE A 99 13.31 9.31 -0.17
CA PHE A 99 13.06 8.05 -0.85
C PHE A 99 12.54 8.33 -2.25
N LEU A 100 13.21 7.77 -3.26
CA LEU A 100 12.82 7.84 -4.67
C LEU A 100 12.44 6.44 -5.11
N GLN A 101 11.32 6.32 -5.85
CA GLN A 101 10.84 5.05 -6.35
C GLN A 101 10.33 5.19 -7.77
N TYR A 102 10.66 4.19 -8.60
CA TYR A 102 10.09 3.97 -9.92
C TYR A 102 9.44 2.59 -9.93
N ASP A 103 8.17 2.55 -10.28
CA ASP A 103 7.41 1.33 -10.54
C ASP A 103 7.11 1.25 -12.03
N TYR A 104 7.09 0.06 -12.56
CA TYR A 104 6.92 -0.19 -13.99
C TYR A 104 5.65 -1.00 -14.24
N GLU A 105 4.94 -0.73 -15.34
CA GLU A 105 3.87 -1.59 -15.84
C GLU A 105 4.41 -2.96 -16.28
N ASP A 106 5.64 -2.99 -16.76
CA ASP A 106 6.33 -4.19 -17.18
C ASP A 106 6.62 -5.11 -15.98
N GLN A 107 5.91 -6.22 -15.89
CA GLN A 107 6.01 -7.20 -14.78
C GLN A 107 7.38 -7.89 -14.69
N GLU A 108 8.19 -7.85 -15.75
CA GLU A 108 9.55 -8.38 -15.73
C GLU A 108 10.54 -7.40 -15.09
N LYS A 109 10.15 -6.16 -14.87
CA LYS A 109 10.93 -5.14 -14.18
C LYS A 109 10.54 -5.04 -12.71
N GLU A 110 11.55 -5.07 -11.86
CA GLU A 110 11.37 -4.77 -10.45
C GLU A 110 11.31 -3.26 -10.21
N SER A 111 10.59 -2.84 -9.18
CA SER A 111 10.62 -1.45 -8.76
C SER A 111 12.03 -1.03 -8.37
N ASP A 112 12.49 0.09 -8.91
CA ASP A 112 13.72 0.73 -8.52
C ASP A 112 13.48 1.67 -7.34
N GLN A 113 14.26 1.51 -6.30
CA GLN A 113 14.10 2.26 -5.06
C GLN A 113 15.45 2.77 -4.57
N TRP A 114 15.49 4.04 -4.14
CA TRP A 114 16.68 4.69 -3.59
C TRP A 114 16.34 5.42 -2.30
N MET A 115 17.20 5.23 -1.30
CA MET A 115 17.12 5.94 -0.03
C MET A 115 18.29 6.90 0.10
N TYR A 116 18.02 8.17 0.33
CA TYR A 116 19.03 9.16 0.69
C TYR A 116 19.07 9.34 2.21
N LEU A 117 20.27 9.22 2.76
CA LEU A 117 20.53 9.44 4.18
C LEU A 117 21.33 10.72 4.32
N SER A 118 20.67 11.82 4.69
CA SER A 118 21.26 13.16 4.77
C SER A 118 22.50 13.21 5.67
N ALA A 119 22.47 12.50 6.81
CA ALA A 119 23.63 12.41 7.72
C ALA A 119 24.87 11.75 7.09
N LEU A 120 24.70 10.95 6.05
CA LEU A 120 25.79 10.27 5.33
C LEU A 120 26.11 10.96 4.00
N GLY A 121 25.26 11.87 3.53
CA GLY A 121 25.37 12.52 2.21
C GLY A 121 25.34 11.53 1.04
N LYS A 122 24.69 10.35 1.19
CA LYS A 122 24.76 9.27 0.21
C LYS A 122 23.38 8.74 -0.16
N VAL A 123 23.19 8.53 -1.46
CA VAL A 123 22.08 7.74 -2.00
C VAL A 123 22.47 6.27 -1.99
N LYS A 124 21.58 5.43 -1.49
CA LYS A 124 21.72 3.96 -1.54
C LYS A 124 20.54 3.36 -2.28
N ARG A 125 20.81 2.52 -3.26
CA ARG A 125 19.77 1.71 -3.89
C ARG A 125 19.28 0.66 -2.89
N VAL A 126 17.97 0.54 -2.76
CA VAL A 126 17.32 -0.51 -1.95
C VAL A 126 17.24 -1.76 -2.82
N VAL A 127 18.00 -2.76 -2.47
CA VAL A 127 18.05 -4.04 -3.19
C VAL A 127 17.83 -5.19 -2.22
N SER A 128 17.35 -6.31 -2.72
CA SER A 128 17.39 -7.58 -1.97
C SER A 128 18.85 -8.07 -1.82
N GLY A 129 19.11 -8.89 -0.83
CA GLY A 129 20.44 -9.48 -0.63
C GLY A 129 20.87 -10.37 -1.79
N ARG A 130 19.89 -11.06 -2.39
CA ARG A 130 20.00 -11.88 -3.61
C ARG A 130 18.83 -11.59 -4.53
N SER A 131 18.95 -11.89 -5.80
CA SER A 131 17.93 -11.62 -6.83
C SER A 131 16.57 -12.31 -6.58
N ASP A 132 16.53 -13.32 -5.73
CA ASP A 132 15.36 -14.12 -5.37
C ASP A 132 14.98 -14.04 -3.89
N GLU A 133 15.44 -13.00 -3.17
CA GLU A 133 15.10 -12.75 -1.78
C GLU A 133 14.25 -11.47 -1.64
N PRO A 134 13.39 -11.37 -0.62
CA PRO A 134 12.65 -10.16 -0.34
C PRO A 134 13.57 -8.98 -0.01
N LYS A 135 13.16 -7.78 -0.40
CA LYS A 135 13.75 -6.55 0.11
C LYS A 135 13.47 -6.43 1.60
N THR A 136 14.50 -6.15 2.38
CA THR A 136 14.39 -5.97 3.83
C THR A 136 14.45 -4.51 4.22
N GLY A 137 13.75 -4.15 5.30
CA GLY A 137 13.72 -2.80 5.83
C GLY A 137 12.38 -2.10 5.67
N THR A 138 12.31 -0.90 6.21
CA THR A 138 11.07 -0.12 6.28
C THR A 138 11.31 1.33 5.89
N LEU A 139 10.25 1.97 5.37
CA LEU A 139 10.28 3.36 4.97
C LEU A 139 10.33 4.26 6.20
N PHE A 140 11.38 5.08 6.30
CA PHE A 140 11.56 6.09 7.36
C PHE A 140 11.43 5.57 8.81
N GLY A 141 11.74 4.28 9.05
CA GLY A 141 11.63 3.65 10.37
C GLY A 141 10.19 3.43 10.85
N SER A 142 9.23 3.47 9.94
CA SER A 142 7.84 3.08 10.17
C SER A 142 7.66 1.56 10.11
N GLU A 143 6.41 1.07 10.20
CA GLU A 143 6.07 -0.34 9.95
C GLU A 143 5.69 -0.62 8.49
N ILE A 144 5.87 0.35 7.59
CA ILE A 144 5.71 0.20 6.14
C ILE A 144 7.01 -0.37 5.58
N SER A 145 6.99 -1.59 5.04
CA SER A 145 8.16 -2.15 4.35
C SER A 145 8.31 -1.57 2.95
N TYR A 146 9.49 -1.73 2.35
CA TYR A 146 9.71 -1.33 0.96
C TYR A 146 8.77 -2.05 -0.01
N GLU A 147 8.43 -3.32 0.26
CA GLU A 147 7.45 -4.08 -0.52
C GLU A 147 6.02 -3.52 -0.40
N ASP A 148 5.66 -2.94 0.76
CA ASP A 148 4.29 -2.41 0.98
C ASP A 148 3.98 -1.20 0.09
N VAL A 149 5.01 -0.50 -0.41
CA VAL A 149 4.85 0.68 -1.28
C VAL A 149 5.05 0.40 -2.76
N GLU A 150 5.41 -0.82 -3.15
CA GLU A 150 5.54 -1.23 -4.55
C GLU A 150 4.18 -1.43 -5.21
N VAL A 151 4.08 -1.07 -6.50
CA VAL A 151 2.90 -1.37 -7.31
C VAL A 151 2.73 -2.89 -7.42
N LYS A 152 1.50 -3.35 -7.25
CA LYS A 152 1.16 -4.77 -7.38
C LYS A 152 0.70 -5.07 -8.80
N HIS A 153 1.27 -6.13 -9.40
CA HIS A 153 0.82 -6.63 -10.70
C HIS A 153 -0.22 -7.73 -10.50
N ILE A 154 -1.27 -7.67 -11.30
CA ILE A 154 -2.40 -8.60 -11.16
C ILE A 154 -2.00 -10.07 -11.32
N ASP A 155 -1.04 -10.35 -12.18
CA ASP A 155 -0.61 -11.72 -12.48
C ASP A 155 0.45 -12.25 -11.49
N ASP A 156 0.92 -11.44 -10.56
CA ASP A 156 1.83 -11.87 -9.51
C ASP A 156 1.13 -12.65 -8.39
N PHE A 157 -0.22 -12.68 -8.39
CA PHE A 157 -0.99 -13.28 -7.31
C PHE A 157 -2.11 -14.18 -7.83
N ILE A 158 -2.45 -15.18 -7.02
CA ILE A 158 -3.65 -16.01 -7.13
C ILE A 158 -4.67 -15.46 -6.15
N TYR A 159 -5.88 -15.15 -6.64
CA TYR A 159 -6.94 -14.53 -5.86
C TYR A 159 -8.08 -15.50 -5.57
N THR A 160 -8.62 -15.41 -4.36
CA THR A 160 -9.79 -16.18 -3.93
C THR A 160 -10.75 -15.27 -3.17
N LEU A 161 -11.99 -15.20 -3.59
CA LEU A 161 -13.07 -14.59 -2.83
C LEU A 161 -13.45 -15.52 -1.70
N LEU A 162 -13.18 -15.10 -0.45
CA LEU A 162 -13.45 -15.91 0.73
C LEU A 162 -14.91 -15.77 1.18
N ILE A 163 -15.37 -14.52 1.31
CA ILE A 163 -16.70 -14.18 1.81
C ILE A 163 -17.05 -12.76 1.40
N GLU A 164 -18.32 -12.43 1.47
CA GLU A 164 -18.82 -11.06 1.44
C GLU A 164 -19.37 -10.72 2.82
N GLU A 165 -18.94 -9.61 3.38
CA GLU A 165 -19.40 -9.15 4.70
C GLU A 165 -19.37 -7.64 4.86
N LYS A 166 -20.08 -7.15 5.87
CA LYS A 166 -20.00 -5.74 6.23
C LYS A 166 -18.76 -5.48 7.08
N TYR A 167 -18.00 -4.47 6.69
CA TYR A 167 -16.91 -3.91 7.49
C TYR A 167 -17.11 -2.40 7.64
N ASP A 168 -17.14 -1.93 8.88
CA ASP A 168 -17.37 -0.50 9.21
C ASP A 168 -18.63 0.10 8.51
N GLY A 169 -19.72 -0.69 8.47
CA GLY A 169 -20.98 -0.31 7.85
C GLY A 169 -21.05 -0.39 6.32
N ARG A 170 -19.96 -0.82 5.66
CA ARG A 170 -19.84 -0.93 4.21
C ARG A 170 -19.84 -2.37 3.74
N GLU A 171 -20.53 -2.65 2.63
CA GLU A 171 -20.47 -3.96 1.97
C GLU A 171 -19.08 -4.18 1.37
N CYS A 172 -18.42 -5.26 1.76
CA CYS A 172 -17.06 -5.58 1.32
C CYS A 172 -16.98 -6.98 0.72
N TRP A 173 -16.10 -7.14 -0.27
CA TRP A 173 -15.51 -8.42 -0.60
C TRP A 173 -14.32 -8.69 0.31
N VAL A 174 -14.19 -9.92 0.79
CA VAL A 174 -13.00 -10.38 1.50
C VAL A 174 -12.21 -11.28 0.56
N ILE A 175 -11.07 -10.79 0.08
CA ILE A 175 -10.25 -11.48 -0.92
C ILE A 175 -8.92 -11.88 -0.31
N GLU A 176 -8.56 -13.16 -0.50
CA GLU A 176 -7.23 -13.68 -0.25
C GLU A 176 -6.39 -13.56 -1.53
N SER A 177 -5.17 -13.05 -1.37
CA SER A 177 -4.17 -12.94 -2.43
C SER A 177 -2.94 -13.74 -2.01
N ILE A 178 -2.57 -14.76 -2.78
CA ILE A 178 -1.39 -15.60 -2.56
C ILE A 178 -0.40 -15.32 -3.67
N PRO A 179 0.88 -14.97 -3.38
CA PRO A 179 1.87 -14.76 -4.42
C PRO A 179 2.08 -16.03 -5.25
N THR A 180 2.21 -15.89 -6.57
CA THR A 180 2.62 -16.98 -7.46
C THR A 180 4.00 -17.53 -7.04
N PRO A 181 4.38 -18.74 -7.42
CA PRO A 181 5.69 -19.30 -7.05
C PRO A 181 6.89 -18.42 -7.44
N LYS A 182 6.78 -17.68 -8.56
CA LYS A 182 7.79 -16.71 -9.02
C LYS A 182 7.87 -15.53 -8.04
N HIS A 183 6.73 -14.92 -7.69
CA HIS A 183 6.66 -13.74 -6.83
C HIS A 183 6.93 -14.08 -5.36
N ALA A 184 6.53 -15.26 -4.88
CA ALA A 184 6.71 -15.71 -3.50
C ALA A 184 8.18 -15.73 -3.03
N ARG A 185 9.13 -15.88 -3.96
CA ARG A 185 10.57 -15.83 -3.63
C ARG A 185 10.99 -14.44 -3.17
N LYS A 186 10.36 -13.39 -3.74
CA LYS A 186 10.68 -11.98 -3.52
C LYS A 186 9.76 -11.30 -2.50
N SER A 187 8.67 -11.95 -2.09
CA SER A 187 7.70 -11.40 -1.14
C SER A 187 8.05 -11.77 0.31
N ASN A 188 7.87 -10.80 1.20
CA ASN A 188 7.90 -11.01 2.65
C ASN A 188 6.64 -11.73 3.15
N TYR A 189 5.60 -11.82 2.31
CA TYR A 189 4.29 -12.34 2.69
C TYR A 189 3.96 -13.62 1.95
N SER A 190 3.44 -14.61 2.68
CA SER A 190 2.89 -15.84 2.09
C SER A 190 1.48 -15.62 1.54
N LYS A 191 0.75 -14.69 2.11
CA LYS A 191 -0.58 -14.27 1.65
C LYS A 191 -1.02 -12.95 2.29
N THR A 192 -2.01 -12.32 1.69
CA THR A 192 -2.74 -11.17 2.23
C THR A 192 -4.23 -11.42 2.14
N VAL A 193 -4.99 -11.08 3.19
CA VAL A 193 -6.46 -11.09 3.19
C VAL A 193 -6.94 -9.65 3.30
N GLN A 194 -7.79 -9.21 2.35
CA GLN A 194 -8.18 -7.81 2.20
C GLN A 194 -9.70 -7.65 2.21
N TRP A 195 -10.18 -6.62 2.92
CA TRP A 195 -11.58 -6.16 2.92
C TRP A 195 -11.69 -4.98 1.96
N ILE A 196 -12.40 -5.16 0.87
CA ILE A 196 -12.51 -4.23 -0.25
C ILE A 196 -13.94 -3.73 -0.35
N ASP A 197 -14.12 -2.41 -0.23
CA ASP A 197 -15.43 -1.75 -0.42
C ASP A 197 -15.94 -1.98 -1.84
N LYS A 198 -17.17 -2.52 -1.98
CA LYS A 198 -17.76 -2.87 -3.27
C LYS A 198 -18.07 -1.67 -4.16
N GLU A 199 -18.31 -0.52 -3.58
CA GLU A 199 -18.69 0.69 -4.30
C GLU A 199 -17.47 1.56 -4.64
N ARG A 200 -16.57 1.75 -3.65
CA ARG A 200 -15.42 2.65 -3.77
C ARG A 200 -14.17 1.97 -4.29
N LEU A 201 -14.15 0.64 -4.33
CA LEU A 201 -13.00 -0.18 -4.71
C LEU A 201 -11.73 0.13 -3.90
N VAL A 202 -11.89 0.49 -2.62
CA VAL A 202 -10.81 0.80 -1.70
C VAL A 202 -10.67 -0.29 -0.63
N VAL A 203 -9.46 -0.45 -0.11
CA VAL A 203 -9.17 -1.43 0.94
C VAL A 203 -9.36 -0.78 2.31
N TYR A 204 -10.29 -1.28 3.11
CA TYR A 204 -10.49 -0.82 4.50
C TYR A 204 -9.56 -1.51 5.47
N ARG A 205 -9.28 -2.79 5.23
CA ARG A 205 -8.46 -3.61 6.09
C ARG A 205 -7.65 -4.61 5.28
N ALA A 206 -6.43 -4.91 5.73
CA ALA A 206 -5.65 -6.03 5.24
C ALA A 206 -4.95 -6.75 6.40
N ILE A 207 -4.83 -8.07 6.29
CA ILE A 207 -4.01 -8.90 7.17
C ILE A 207 -2.95 -9.56 6.30
N MET A 208 -1.68 -9.28 6.58
CA MET A 208 -0.54 -9.86 5.88
C MET A 208 0.07 -10.96 6.75
N TYR A 209 0.36 -12.08 6.14
CA TYR A 209 0.93 -13.26 6.79
C TYR A 209 2.38 -13.42 6.36
N ASP A 210 3.29 -13.67 7.31
CA ASP A 210 4.69 -13.90 7.00
C ASP A 210 4.91 -15.19 6.18
N ARG A 211 6.15 -15.45 5.80
CA ARG A 211 6.52 -16.61 4.99
C ARG A 211 6.26 -17.96 5.67
N HIS A 212 6.03 -17.96 6.99
CA HIS A 212 5.64 -19.13 7.78
C HIS A 212 4.12 -19.24 7.98
N GLY A 213 3.34 -18.36 7.33
CA GLY A 213 1.88 -18.36 7.45
C GLY A 213 1.34 -17.78 8.75
N LYS A 214 2.17 -17.07 9.54
CA LYS A 214 1.72 -16.40 10.77
C LYS A 214 1.32 -14.95 10.48
N PRO A 215 0.29 -14.41 11.13
CA PRO A 215 -0.03 -12.99 11.01
C PRO A 215 1.18 -12.14 11.37
N ALA A 216 1.59 -11.25 10.46
CA ALA A 216 2.71 -10.33 10.62
C ALA A 216 2.24 -8.90 10.81
N LYS A 217 1.38 -8.42 9.92
CA LYS A 217 0.87 -7.05 9.94
C LYS A 217 -0.65 -7.01 9.76
N GLN A 218 -1.26 -5.99 10.34
CA GLN A 218 -2.65 -5.61 10.10
C GLN A 218 -2.67 -4.14 9.68
N MET A 219 -3.22 -3.88 8.52
CA MET A 219 -3.46 -2.53 8.01
C MET A 219 -4.94 -2.19 8.15
N THR A 220 -5.25 -0.97 8.52
CA THR A 220 -6.60 -0.39 8.42
C THR A 220 -6.52 1.00 7.80
N GLN A 221 -7.50 1.31 6.96
CA GLN A 221 -7.67 2.64 6.36
C GLN A 221 -9.04 3.18 6.72
N SER A 222 -9.13 4.46 7.06
CA SER A 222 -10.36 5.12 7.48
C SER A 222 -10.41 6.60 7.07
N ASP A 223 -11.52 7.24 7.41
CA ASP A 223 -11.75 8.66 7.18
C ASP A 223 -11.59 9.05 5.70
N TYR A 224 -12.22 8.25 4.82
CA TYR A 224 -12.13 8.47 3.37
C TYR A 224 -12.82 9.76 2.93
N ILE A 225 -12.13 10.51 2.08
CA ILE A 225 -12.66 11.67 1.38
C ILE A 225 -12.67 11.42 -0.13
N LEU A 226 -13.60 12.03 -0.83
CA LEU A 226 -13.61 12.11 -2.29
C LEU A 226 -13.04 13.46 -2.69
N LYS A 227 -11.93 13.47 -3.43
CA LYS A 227 -11.31 14.68 -3.95
C LYS A 227 -10.97 14.49 -5.43
N ASP A 228 -11.48 15.36 -6.30
CA ASP A 228 -11.26 15.31 -7.75
C ASP A 228 -11.55 13.93 -8.37
N GLY A 229 -12.62 13.26 -7.90
CA GLY A 229 -13.00 11.92 -8.33
C GLY A 229 -12.25 10.78 -7.66
N VAL A 230 -11.25 11.06 -6.83
CA VAL A 230 -10.37 10.07 -6.18
C VAL A 230 -10.76 9.85 -4.72
N TRP A 231 -11.02 8.59 -4.33
CA TRP A 231 -11.20 8.22 -2.94
C TRP A 231 -9.87 8.08 -2.22
N ILE A 232 -9.66 8.87 -1.16
CA ILE A 232 -8.40 8.96 -0.42
C ILE A 232 -8.65 8.70 1.07
N ALA A 233 -7.92 7.78 1.67
CA ALA A 233 -7.94 7.56 3.12
C ALA A 233 -7.17 8.68 3.83
N LYS A 234 -7.79 9.36 4.79
CA LYS A 234 -7.11 10.35 5.62
C LYS A 234 -6.31 9.73 6.75
N LYS A 235 -6.58 8.48 7.07
CA LYS A 235 -5.86 7.76 8.12
C LYS A 235 -5.56 6.33 7.71
N MET A 236 -4.32 5.91 7.94
CA MET A 236 -3.88 4.52 7.79
C MET A 236 -3.15 4.11 9.06
N ASN A 237 -3.47 2.93 9.59
CA ASN A 237 -2.70 2.30 10.65
C ASN A 237 -2.09 1.01 10.12
N ILE A 238 -0.81 0.79 10.41
CA ILE A 238 -0.12 -0.47 10.16
C ILE A 238 0.40 -0.99 11.48
N ASN A 239 -0.19 -2.07 11.94
CA ASN A 239 0.14 -2.74 13.19
C ASN A 239 0.96 -3.99 12.88
N ASN A 240 2.22 -3.99 13.24
CA ASN A 240 3.08 -5.17 13.22
C ASN A 240 2.84 -5.95 14.52
N VAL A 241 2.11 -7.07 14.39
CA VAL A 241 1.65 -7.85 15.56
C VAL A 241 2.78 -8.66 16.19
N GLN A 242 3.84 -8.94 15.43
CA GLN A 242 5.00 -9.72 15.90
C GLN A 242 5.97 -8.84 16.71
N SER A 243 6.27 -7.64 16.22
CA SER A 243 7.16 -6.69 16.93
C SER A 243 6.42 -5.82 17.95
N ARG A 244 5.09 -5.86 17.99
CA ARG A 244 4.22 -4.99 18.77
C ARG A 244 4.51 -3.50 18.51
N ARG A 245 4.66 -3.13 17.26
CA ARG A 245 4.85 -1.76 16.82
C ARG A 245 3.71 -1.36 15.91
N ILE A 246 3.33 -0.09 15.99
CA ILE A 246 2.28 0.48 15.14
C ILE A 246 2.78 1.78 14.52
N SER A 247 2.49 1.96 13.23
CA SER A 247 2.61 3.24 12.54
C SER A 247 1.24 3.74 12.16
N THR A 248 0.95 4.99 12.52
CA THR A 248 -0.24 5.73 12.09
C THR A 248 0.19 6.80 11.10
N LEU A 249 -0.37 6.76 9.91
CA LEU A 249 -0.23 7.81 8.90
C LEU A 249 -1.51 8.62 8.91
N LYS A 250 -1.35 9.93 9.04
CA LYS A 250 -2.45 10.89 8.95
C LYS A 250 -2.17 11.82 7.76
N LEU A 251 -3.09 11.87 6.83
CA LEU A 251 -3.03 12.79 5.71
C LEU A 251 -3.39 14.21 6.20
N ASP A 252 -2.42 15.10 6.13
CA ASP A 252 -2.59 16.49 6.55
C ASP A 252 -2.99 17.37 5.37
N ASP A 253 -2.46 17.06 4.17
CA ASP A 253 -2.76 17.83 2.95
C ASP A 253 -2.63 16.93 1.71
N VAL A 254 -3.45 17.19 0.67
CA VAL A 254 -3.40 16.48 -0.60
C VAL A 254 -3.90 17.34 -1.75
N ALA A 255 -3.21 17.27 -2.88
CA ALA A 255 -3.64 17.80 -4.17
C ALA A 255 -3.48 16.73 -5.24
N ILE A 256 -4.47 16.63 -6.13
CA ILE A 256 -4.57 15.61 -7.20
C ILE A 256 -4.50 16.31 -8.55
N ASN A 257 -3.96 15.63 -9.56
CA ASN A 257 -3.87 16.10 -10.94
C ASN A 257 -3.15 17.45 -11.07
N ILE A 258 -2.12 17.65 -10.26
CA ILE A 258 -1.29 18.86 -10.28
C ILE A 258 -0.20 18.77 -11.36
N ALA A 259 0.27 19.93 -11.83
CA ALA A 259 1.44 19.99 -12.69
C ALA A 259 2.71 19.67 -11.86
N VAL A 260 3.46 18.66 -12.28
CA VAL A 260 4.72 18.24 -11.64
C VAL A 260 5.80 18.13 -12.72
N ASP A 261 6.94 18.81 -12.49
CA ASP A 261 8.10 18.75 -13.36
C ASP A 261 8.80 17.39 -13.21
N ASP A 262 9.14 16.77 -14.34
CA ASP A 262 9.76 15.45 -14.39
C ASP A 262 11.15 15.42 -13.76
N SER A 263 11.85 16.53 -13.73
CA SER A 263 13.16 16.67 -13.10
C SER A 263 13.14 16.40 -11.59
N LEU A 264 11.96 16.53 -10.95
CA LEU A 264 11.78 16.20 -9.53
C LEU A 264 11.88 14.70 -9.23
N PHE A 265 11.72 13.84 -10.23
CA PHE A 265 11.83 12.39 -10.04
C PHE A 265 13.26 11.90 -10.39
N THR A 266 14.28 12.50 -9.76
CA THR A 266 15.69 12.14 -9.95
C THR A 266 16.42 12.10 -8.62
N GLU A 267 17.59 11.46 -8.58
CA GLU A 267 18.46 11.47 -7.40
C GLU A 267 18.90 12.89 -7.00
N ARG A 268 18.89 13.84 -7.95
CA ARG A 268 19.19 15.23 -7.67
C ARG A 268 18.22 15.83 -6.66
N THR A 269 16.94 15.49 -6.74
CA THR A 269 15.92 15.95 -5.77
C THR A 269 16.22 15.47 -4.35
N LEU A 270 16.88 14.32 -4.22
CA LEU A 270 17.30 13.81 -2.92
C LEU A 270 18.53 14.53 -2.38
N THR A 271 19.48 14.95 -3.24
CA THR A 271 20.82 15.39 -2.85
C THR A 271 21.05 16.91 -2.93
N ASP A 272 20.27 17.63 -3.74
CA ASP A 272 20.40 19.07 -3.99
C ASP A 272 19.21 19.83 -3.37
N ASP A 273 19.40 20.35 -2.17
CA ASP A 273 18.37 21.07 -1.41
C ASP A 273 17.89 22.32 -2.16
N SER A 274 18.80 23.06 -2.80
CA SER A 274 18.44 24.28 -3.52
C SER A 274 17.58 23.98 -4.75
N PHE A 275 17.94 22.94 -5.52
CA PHE A 275 17.14 22.47 -6.63
C PHE A 275 15.76 22.03 -6.16
N ARG A 276 15.72 21.19 -5.13
CA ARG A 276 14.46 20.66 -4.57
C ARG A 276 13.54 21.77 -4.09
N GLU A 277 14.02 22.65 -3.22
CA GLU A 277 13.20 23.71 -2.63
C GLU A 277 12.73 24.70 -3.70
N GLY A 278 13.54 25.00 -4.71
CA GLY A 278 13.15 25.83 -5.84
C GLY A 278 11.95 25.27 -6.60
N ASN A 279 12.00 23.97 -6.95
CA ASN A 279 10.94 23.32 -7.75
C ASN A 279 9.71 22.92 -6.92
N MET A 280 9.86 22.61 -5.63
CA MET A 280 8.74 22.26 -4.75
C MET A 280 7.93 23.47 -4.31
N ARG A 281 8.49 24.69 -4.38
CA ARG A 281 7.80 25.93 -3.98
C ARG A 281 6.49 26.13 -4.71
N ASP A 282 6.50 25.98 -6.03
CA ASP A 282 5.32 26.22 -6.87
C ASP A 282 4.23 25.20 -6.60
N ILE A 283 4.62 23.95 -6.38
CA ILE A 283 3.67 22.86 -6.01
C ILE A 283 3.01 23.17 -4.66
N ARG A 284 3.79 23.61 -3.67
CA ARG A 284 3.26 23.95 -2.34
C ARG A 284 2.34 25.17 -2.36
N VAL A 285 2.50 26.10 -3.32
CA VAL A 285 1.64 27.28 -3.51
C VAL A 285 0.41 26.98 -4.33
N ALA A 286 0.52 26.19 -5.41
CA ALA A 286 -0.56 25.89 -6.34
C ALA A 286 -1.74 25.09 -5.70
N LYS A 287 -1.53 24.50 -4.54
CA LYS A 287 -2.54 23.74 -3.78
C LYS A 287 -3.51 24.60 -2.96
N LYS A 288 -3.30 25.92 -2.89
CA LYS A 288 -4.22 26.85 -2.22
C LYS A 288 -5.37 27.25 -3.14
#